data_308470aeef239041b21a76a338a2d2cf
#
_entry.id   308470aeef239041b21a76a338a2d2cf
#
_cell.length_a   1.000
_cell.length_b   1.000
_cell.length_c   1.000
_cell.angle_alpha   90.00
_cell.angle_beta   90.00
_cell.angle_gamma   90.00
#
_symmetry.space_group_name_H-M   'P 1'
#
loop_
_entity.id
_entity.type
_entity.pdbx_description
1 polymer ?
#
loop_
_entity_poly.entity_id
_entity_poly.type
_entity_poly.pdbx_seq_one_letter_code
_entity_poly.pdbx_strand_id
1 'polypeptide(L)'
;MNFPTDKKENSEEKENVDFAAILTGREEVPAVDTLDTALATFQTTQDKENLKYSVKVTDTDKIKEVRIDIGKPVEKTAKVVAELYKSEIPSSEVMGNLCEGNINNKELKGPLKGKNTQELLKKIEKGEAYVDIVTEDEPDGKVRGKIKRLASS
;
A
#
# COMPACT_ATOMS: atom_id res chain seq x y z
N MET A 1 -34.38 14.01 -17.73
CA MET A 1 -33.50 13.06 -18.08
C MET A 1 -32.14 13.23 -17.62
N ASN A 2 -31.84 12.88 -16.43
CA ASN A 2 -30.51 13.10 -15.85
C ASN A 2 -29.78 11.87 -15.51
N PHE A 3 -30.18 10.79 -16.06
CA PHE A 3 -29.57 9.53 -15.73
C PHE A 3 -28.09 9.48 -16.02
N PRO A 4 -27.63 10.02 -17.14
CA PRO A 4 -26.21 9.94 -17.44
C PRO A 4 -25.34 10.65 -16.42
N THR A 5 -25.87 11.72 -15.87
CA THR A 5 -25.13 12.48 -14.89
C THR A 5 -24.84 11.68 -13.64
N ASP A 6 -25.86 10.98 -13.15
CA ASP A 6 -25.68 10.18 -11.94
C ASP A 6 -24.67 9.09 -12.14
N LYS A 7 -24.75 8.41 -13.27
CA LYS A 7 -23.81 7.33 -13.53
C LYS A 7 -22.41 7.85 -13.65
N LYS A 8 -22.26 8.99 -14.25
CA LYS A 8 -20.97 9.58 -14.45
C LYS A 8 -20.31 9.91 -13.13
N GLU A 9 -21.07 10.45 -12.20
CA GLU A 9 -20.54 10.79 -10.91
C GLU A 9 -20.04 9.56 -10.17
N ASN A 10 -20.79 8.48 -10.23
CA ASN A 10 -20.39 7.26 -9.56
C ASN A 10 -19.11 6.71 -10.15
N SER A 11 -18.97 6.77 -11.47
CA SER A 11 -17.77 6.27 -12.10
C SER A 11 -16.56 7.06 -11.66
N GLU A 12 -16.70 8.36 -11.60
CA GLU A 12 -15.58 9.20 -11.23
C GLU A 12 -15.12 8.92 -9.81
N GLU A 13 -16.04 8.70 -8.91
CA GLU A 13 -15.69 8.43 -7.54
C GLU A 13 -14.92 7.12 -7.41
N LYS A 14 -15.32 6.12 -8.19
CA LYS A 14 -14.69 4.81 -8.09
C LYS A 14 -13.30 4.78 -8.64
N GLU A 15 -13.01 5.65 -9.57
CA GLU A 15 -11.73 5.60 -10.28
C GLU A 15 -10.73 6.63 -9.84
N ASN A 16 -11.01 7.32 -8.75
CA ASN A 16 -10.16 8.41 -8.35
C ASN A 16 -9.03 7.94 -7.45
N VAL A 17 -8.16 7.11 -8.01
CA VAL A 17 -6.99 6.59 -7.30
C VAL A 17 -5.80 7.48 -7.62
N ASP A 18 -5.08 7.92 -6.60
CA ASP A 18 -3.98 8.85 -6.76
C ASP A 18 -2.61 8.19 -6.86
N PHE A 19 -2.41 7.10 -6.13
CA PHE A 19 -1.12 6.42 -6.09
C PHE A 19 -1.31 4.93 -6.15
N ALA A 20 -0.28 4.23 -6.61
CA ALA A 20 -0.31 2.77 -6.65
C ALA A 20 1.09 2.21 -6.49
N ALA A 21 1.16 0.99 -6.00
CA ALA A 21 2.40 0.24 -5.90
C ALA A 21 2.15 -1.15 -6.46
N ILE A 22 3.03 -1.58 -7.34
CA ILE A 22 3.02 -2.96 -7.84
C ILE A 22 4.11 -3.68 -7.08
N LEU A 23 3.73 -4.71 -6.34
CA LEU A 23 4.65 -5.43 -5.48
C LEU A 23 5.12 -6.71 -6.14
N THR A 24 6.42 -6.93 -6.13
CA THR A 24 7.02 -8.15 -6.68
C THR A 24 8.15 -8.58 -5.78
N GLY A 25 8.56 -9.85 -5.89
CA GLY A 25 9.68 -10.35 -5.13
C GLY A 25 11.00 -9.74 -5.56
N ARG A 26 11.07 -9.34 -6.83
CA ARG A 26 12.28 -8.73 -7.38
C ARG A 26 12.65 -7.44 -6.65
N GLU A 27 11.66 -6.72 -6.13
CA GLU A 27 11.90 -5.44 -5.47
C GLU A 27 12.28 -5.59 -4.01
N GLU A 28 12.26 -6.79 -3.47
CA GLU A 28 12.76 -7.02 -2.12
C GLU A 28 14.27 -6.87 -2.10
N VAL A 29 14.84 -6.61 -0.92
CA VAL A 29 16.28 -6.45 -0.76
C VAL A 29 16.73 -7.38 0.37
N PRO A 30 17.39 -8.51 0.06
CA PRO A 30 17.68 -9.02 -1.29
C PRO A 30 16.42 -9.56 -1.97
N ALA A 31 16.49 -9.67 -3.28
CA ALA A 31 15.35 -10.11 -4.07
C ALA A 31 14.87 -11.50 -3.65
N VAL A 32 13.56 -11.68 -3.71
CA VAL A 32 12.91 -12.95 -3.41
C VAL A 32 12.41 -13.56 -4.71
N ASP A 33 12.70 -14.85 -4.91
CA ASP A 33 12.29 -15.55 -6.13
C ASP A 33 10.89 -16.09 -5.93
N THR A 34 9.90 -15.38 -6.43
CA THR A 34 8.49 -15.77 -6.31
C THR A 34 7.72 -15.21 -7.48
N LEU A 35 6.63 -15.88 -7.82
CA LEU A 35 5.69 -15.38 -8.83
C LEU A 35 4.56 -14.58 -8.19
N ASP A 36 4.51 -14.52 -6.87
CA ASP A 36 3.49 -13.75 -6.19
C ASP A 36 3.62 -12.28 -6.54
N THR A 37 2.50 -11.61 -6.71
CA THR A 37 2.46 -10.17 -6.95
C THR A 37 1.29 -9.58 -6.19
N ALA A 38 1.32 -8.28 -6.01
CA ALA A 38 0.25 -7.58 -5.35
C ALA A 38 0.13 -6.17 -5.91
N LEU A 39 -1.04 -5.59 -5.71
CA LEU A 39 -1.31 -4.22 -6.13
C LEU A 39 -1.89 -3.48 -4.94
N ALA A 40 -1.26 -2.39 -4.55
CA ALA A 40 -1.78 -1.51 -3.53
C ALA A 40 -2.17 -0.19 -4.19
N THR A 41 -3.37 0.31 -3.88
CA THR A 41 -3.83 1.57 -4.43
C THR A 41 -4.17 2.51 -3.28
N PHE A 42 -4.00 3.80 -3.52
CA PHE A 42 -4.19 4.82 -2.51
C PHE A 42 -4.94 6.01 -3.08
N GLN A 43 -5.83 6.55 -2.27
CA GLN A 43 -6.63 7.71 -2.67
C GLN A 43 -6.65 8.70 -1.52
N THR A 44 -6.29 9.95 -1.81
CA THR A 44 -6.33 11.02 -0.83
C THR A 44 -7.76 11.51 -0.68
N THR A 45 -8.21 11.73 0.54
CA THR A 45 -9.54 12.31 0.76
C THR A 45 -9.52 13.79 0.47
N GLN A 46 -10.71 14.39 0.33
CA GLN A 46 -10.81 15.81 -0.01
C GLN A 46 -10.14 16.71 1.02
N ASP A 47 -10.27 16.36 2.29
CA ASP A 47 -9.67 17.16 3.35
C ASP A 47 -8.18 16.88 3.48
N LYS A 48 -7.67 15.90 2.74
CA LYS A 48 -6.26 15.50 2.74
C LYS A 48 -5.77 15.02 4.09
N GLU A 49 -6.69 14.61 4.95
CA GLU A 49 -6.33 14.09 6.26
C GLU A 49 -6.29 12.59 6.32
N ASN A 50 -6.87 11.95 5.31
CA ASN A 50 -6.89 10.50 5.24
C ASN A 50 -6.35 10.02 3.90
N LEU A 51 -5.74 8.84 3.94
CA LEU A 51 -5.29 8.17 2.74
C LEU A 51 -5.99 6.81 2.72
N LYS A 52 -6.93 6.65 1.82
CA LYS A 52 -7.64 5.37 1.68
C LYS A 52 -6.78 4.41 0.91
N TYR A 53 -6.79 3.15 1.33
CA TYR A 53 -5.97 2.15 0.65
C TYR A 53 -6.75 0.87 0.39
N SER A 54 -6.27 0.13 -0.59
CA SER A 54 -6.78 -1.19 -0.92
C SER A 54 -5.60 -2.03 -1.39
N VAL A 55 -5.53 -3.27 -0.94
CA VAL A 55 -4.44 -4.18 -1.32
C VAL A 55 -5.06 -5.45 -1.89
N LYS A 56 -4.63 -5.81 -3.09
CA LYS A 56 -5.05 -7.03 -3.76
C LYS A 56 -3.82 -7.89 -4.02
N VAL A 57 -3.98 -9.19 -3.84
CA VAL A 57 -2.87 -10.12 -4.06
C VAL A 57 -3.29 -11.16 -5.09
N THR A 58 -2.33 -11.74 -5.80
CA THR A 58 -2.62 -12.78 -6.78
C THR A 58 -2.94 -14.08 -6.07
N ASP A 59 -1.97 -14.68 -5.41
CA ASP A 59 -2.16 -15.98 -4.80
C ASP A 59 -1.05 -16.10 -3.77
N THR A 60 -1.28 -15.56 -2.60
CA THR A 60 -0.23 -15.47 -1.59
C THR A 60 -0.67 -16.16 -0.33
N ASP A 61 0.24 -16.97 0.21
CA ASP A 61 -0.04 -17.81 1.37
C ASP A 61 0.62 -17.25 2.61
N LYS A 62 -0.01 -17.51 3.75
CA LYS A 62 0.55 -17.23 5.07
C LYS A 62 0.96 -15.77 5.27
N ILE A 63 0.10 -14.87 4.83
CA ILE A 63 0.37 -13.44 4.98
C ILE A 63 0.22 -13.07 6.46
N LYS A 64 1.24 -12.38 6.97
CA LYS A 64 1.24 -11.93 8.35
C LYS A 64 1.03 -10.43 8.47
N GLU A 65 1.55 -9.67 7.52
CA GLU A 65 1.55 -8.22 7.66
C GLU A 65 1.68 -7.55 6.31
N VAL A 66 1.01 -6.41 6.15
CA VAL A 66 1.24 -5.50 5.03
C VAL A 66 1.55 -4.15 5.65
N ARG A 67 2.65 -3.53 5.21
CA ARG A 67 3.10 -2.29 5.85
C ARG A 67 3.62 -1.31 4.81
N ILE A 68 3.64 -0.04 5.19
CA ILE A 68 4.34 0.98 4.41
C ILE A 68 5.65 1.26 5.12
N ASP A 69 6.73 1.19 4.36
CA ASP A 69 8.07 1.50 4.83
C ASP A 69 8.58 2.74 4.14
N ILE A 70 9.44 3.50 4.80
CA ILE A 70 10.14 4.59 4.13
C ILE A 70 11.64 4.32 4.23
N GLY A 71 12.36 4.78 3.18
CA GLY A 71 13.80 4.59 3.11
C GLY A 71 14.26 4.70 1.68
N LYS A 72 15.54 4.43 1.46
CA LYS A 72 16.11 4.48 0.13
C LYS A 72 15.84 3.15 -0.58
N PRO A 73 15.78 3.19 -1.92
CA PRO A 73 15.35 2.02 -2.69
C PRO A 73 16.12 0.73 -2.42
N VAL A 74 17.40 0.83 -2.09
CA VAL A 74 18.23 -0.35 -1.93
C VAL A 74 18.50 -0.71 -0.46
N GLU A 75 17.83 -0.04 0.46
CA GLU A 75 18.07 -0.32 1.87
C GLU A 75 17.17 -1.44 2.37
N LYS A 76 17.79 -2.41 3.02
CA LYS A 76 17.08 -3.50 3.65
C LYS A 76 16.37 -3.04 4.92
N THR A 77 16.89 -1.99 5.56
CA THR A 77 16.43 -1.55 6.87
C THR A 77 15.46 -0.38 6.78
N ALA A 78 14.57 -0.40 5.81
CA ALA A 78 13.52 0.60 5.70
C ALA A 78 12.69 0.61 6.99
N LYS A 79 12.19 1.78 7.36
CA LYS A 79 11.48 1.94 8.62
C LYS A 79 9.98 1.95 8.39
N VAL A 80 9.27 1.18 9.19
CA VAL A 80 7.82 1.06 9.08
C VAL A 80 7.16 2.33 9.58
N VAL A 81 6.26 2.90 8.77
CA VAL A 81 5.52 4.10 9.15
C VAL A 81 4.02 3.90 9.20
N ALA A 82 3.51 2.81 8.65
CA ALA A 82 2.10 2.49 8.73
C ALA A 82 1.90 0.99 8.57
N GLU A 83 0.90 0.47 9.24
CA GLU A 83 0.55 -0.94 9.16
C GLU A 83 -0.82 -1.02 8.50
N LEU A 84 -0.90 -1.67 7.36
CA LEU A 84 -2.15 -1.75 6.61
C LEU A 84 -2.94 -3.00 6.94
N TYR A 85 -2.25 -4.05 7.39
CA TYR A 85 -2.87 -5.32 7.70
C TYR A 85 -1.96 -6.08 8.64
N LYS A 86 -2.54 -6.76 9.60
CA LYS A 86 -1.78 -7.60 10.50
C LYS A 86 -2.64 -8.75 10.96
N SER A 87 -2.06 -9.95 10.97
CA SER A 87 -2.74 -11.13 11.45
C SER A 87 -1.77 -11.91 12.31
N GLU A 88 -2.19 -12.24 13.52
CA GLU A 88 -1.34 -13.03 14.42
C GLU A 88 -1.32 -14.47 13.98
N ILE A 89 -2.40 -14.93 13.38
CA ILE A 89 -2.45 -16.26 12.82
C ILE A 89 -2.33 -16.08 11.30
N PRO A 90 -1.25 -16.60 10.70
CA PRO A 90 -1.07 -16.40 9.26
C PRO A 90 -2.28 -16.90 8.51
N SER A 91 -2.75 -16.11 7.56
CA SER A 91 -3.90 -16.47 6.76
C SER A 91 -3.53 -17.63 5.85
N SER A 92 -4.53 -18.42 5.49
CA SER A 92 -4.34 -19.39 4.44
C SER A 92 -4.26 -18.60 3.12
N GLU A 93 -4.10 -19.32 2.03
CA GLU A 93 -3.96 -18.72 0.73
C GLU A 93 -5.04 -17.67 0.46
N VAL A 94 -4.61 -16.49 0.00
CA VAL A 94 -5.50 -15.39 -0.33
C VAL A 94 -5.36 -15.04 -1.80
N MET A 95 -6.48 -14.87 -2.47
CA MET A 95 -6.54 -14.43 -3.86
C MET A 95 -7.51 -13.27 -3.94
N GLY A 96 -7.09 -12.18 -4.56
CA GLY A 96 -7.94 -11.01 -4.70
C GLY A 96 -7.78 -10.04 -3.55
N ASN A 97 -8.89 -9.52 -3.06
CA ASN A 97 -8.85 -8.48 -2.03
C ASN A 97 -8.32 -9.03 -0.72
N LEU A 98 -7.26 -8.40 -0.20
CA LEU A 98 -6.71 -8.75 1.08
C LEU A 98 -7.21 -7.81 2.18
N CYS A 99 -7.11 -6.52 1.94
CA CYS A 99 -7.51 -5.55 2.95
C CYS A 99 -7.77 -4.20 2.33
N GLU A 100 -8.51 -3.36 3.06
CA GLU A 100 -8.71 -1.97 2.70
C GLU A 100 -8.99 -1.19 3.97
N GLY A 101 -8.72 0.11 3.93
CA GLY A 101 -8.92 0.94 5.10
C GLY A 101 -8.46 2.36 4.86
N ASN A 102 -8.23 3.07 5.96
CA ASN A 102 -7.78 4.45 5.93
C ASN A 102 -6.56 4.63 6.81
N ILE A 103 -5.63 5.46 6.35
CA ILE A 103 -4.51 5.89 7.16
C ILE A 103 -4.77 7.34 7.53
N ASN A 104 -4.80 7.65 8.82
CA ASN A 104 -4.87 9.04 9.28
C ASN A 104 -3.67 9.29 10.18
N ASN A 105 -3.61 10.49 10.76
CA ASN A 105 -2.45 10.89 11.55
C ASN A 105 -2.16 9.93 12.70
N LYS A 106 -3.21 9.34 13.27
CA LYS A 106 -3.04 8.48 14.43
C LYS A 106 -2.42 7.14 14.09
N GLU A 107 -2.54 6.72 12.86
CA GLU A 107 -1.98 5.44 12.44
C GLU A 107 -0.52 5.52 12.04
N LEU A 108 0.05 6.71 11.96
CA LEU A 108 1.45 6.84 11.58
C LEU A 108 2.33 6.45 12.75
N LYS A 109 3.42 5.75 12.44
CA LYS A 109 4.31 5.23 13.46
C LYS A 109 5.75 5.40 13.01
N GLY A 110 6.69 4.94 13.85
CA GLY A 110 8.10 5.06 13.53
C GLY A 110 8.50 6.50 13.31
N PRO A 111 9.27 6.78 12.26
CA PRO A 111 9.73 8.15 11.99
C PRO A 111 8.61 9.14 11.75
N LEU A 112 7.40 8.68 11.41
CA LEU A 112 6.28 9.59 11.15
C LEU A 112 5.31 9.66 12.32
N LYS A 113 5.62 9.02 13.43
CA LYS A 113 4.76 9.06 14.59
C LYS A 113 4.59 10.50 15.05
N GLY A 114 3.33 10.89 15.27
CA GLY A 114 3.04 12.26 15.70
C GLY A 114 2.97 13.27 14.58
N LYS A 115 3.24 12.84 13.37
CA LYS A 115 3.17 13.73 12.20
C LYS A 115 1.85 13.51 11.49
N ASN A 116 1.59 14.28 10.45
CA ASN A 116 0.33 14.17 9.75
C ASN A 116 0.49 13.41 8.43
N THR A 117 -0.63 13.08 7.84
CA THR A 117 -0.67 12.29 6.61
C THR A 117 0.09 12.95 5.48
N GLN A 118 0.17 14.29 5.48
CA GLN A 118 0.88 14.99 4.43
C GLN A 118 2.38 14.70 4.47
N GLU A 119 2.93 14.38 5.63
CA GLU A 119 4.33 13.98 5.70
C GLU A 119 4.56 12.66 4.98
N LEU A 120 3.60 11.74 5.09
CA LEU A 120 3.68 10.49 4.35
C LEU A 120 3.58 10.77 2.85
N LEU A 121 2.67 11.65 2.45
CA LEU A 121 2.52 11.99 1.04
C LEU A 121 3.79 12.59 0.46
N LYS A 122 4.51 13.39 1.25
CA LYS A 122 5.79 13.92 0.80
C LYS A 122 6.80 12.82 0.55
N LYS A 123 6.83 11.80 1.41
CA LYS A 123 7.74 10.67 1.21
C LYS A 123 7.36 9.91 -0.04
N ILE A 124 6.07 9.74 -0.29
CA ILE A 124 5.61 9.07 -1.49
C ILE A 124 6.05 9.85 -2.73
N GLU A 125 5.88 11.17 -2.71
CA GLU A 125 6.25 11.99 -3.85
C GLU A 125 7.75 11.95 -4.13
N LYS A 126 8.56 11.75 -3.09
CA LYS A 126 10.01 11.66 -3.27
C LYS A 126 10.47 10.28 -3.71
N GLY A 127 9.54 9.32 -3.79
CA GLY A 127 9.92 7.97 -4.18
C GLY A 127 10.60 7.21 -3.05
N GLU A 128 10.29 7.56 -1.81
CA GLU A 128 10.92 6.95 -0.65
C GLU A 128 9.97 6.08 0.15
N ALA A 129 8.78 5.82 -0.36
CA ALA A 129 7.79 5.02 0.35
C ALA A 129 7.48 3.76 -0.44
N TYR A 130 7.39 2.64 0.26
CA TYR A 130 7.17 1.32 -0.32
C TYR A 130 6.10 0.58 0.45
N VAL A 131 5.39 -0.30 -0.25
CA VAL A 131 4.50 -1.26 0.41
C VAL A 131 5.24 -2.59 0.42
N ASP A 132 5.17 -3.31 1.53
CA ASP A 132 5.85 -4.58 1.70
C ASP A 132 4.87 -5.57 2.32
N ILE A 133 4.80 -6.78 1.78
CA ILE A 133 3.97 -7.84 2.33
C ILE A 133 4.88 -8.88 2.96
N VAL A 134 4.64 -9.15 4.24
CA VAL A 134 5.43 -10.10 5.02
C VAL A 134 4.61 -11.37 5.15
N THR A 135 5.26 -12.51 4.91
CA THR A 135 4.63 -13.82 5.05
C THR A 135 5.41 -14.62 6.08
N GLU A 136 4.84 -15.76 6.48
CA GLU A 136 5.49 -16.60 7.48
C GLU A 136 6.83 -17.12 6.99
N ASP A 137 6.91 -17.52 5.72
CA ASP A 137 8.14 -18.07 5.17
C ASP A 137 9.13 -16.99 4.72
N GLU A 138 8.69 -15.74 4.61
CA GLU A 138 9.57 -14.64 4.27
C GLU A 138 9.36 -13.50 5.28
N PRO A 139 9.89 -13.67 6.48
CA PRO A 139 9.62 -12.69 7.55
C PRO A 139 10.24 -11.33 7.31
N ASP A 140 11.17 -11.21 6.37
CA ASP A 140 11.74 -9.92 6.02
C ASP A 140 11.02 -9.29 4.83
N GLY A 141 10.04 -9.96 4.27
CA GLY A 141 9.25 -9.45 3.15
C GLY A 141 9.23 -10.41 1.99
N LYS A 142 8.08 -10.62 1.42
CA LYS A 142 7.87 -11.51 0.28
C LYS A 142 7.83 -10.75 -1.03
N VAL A 143 7.04 -9.67 -1.07
CA VAL A 143 6.90 -8.83 -2.25
C VAL A 143 6.87 -7.37 -1.80
N ARG A 144 7.46 -6.49 -2.59
CA ARG A 144 7.64 -5.09 -2.25
C ARG A 144 7.47 -4.24 -3.50
N GLY A 145 6.97 -3.02 -3.34
CA GLY A 145 6.86 -2.10 -4.46
C GLY A 145 6.86 -0.66 -4.01
N LYS A 146 7.43 0.21 -4.83
CA LYS A 146 7.46 1.63 -4.57
C LYS A 146 6.08 2.23 -4.86
N ILE A 147 5.63 3.10 -3.99
CA ILE A 147 4.36 3.81 -4.20
C ILE A 147 4.64 4.96 -5.16
N LYS A 148 3.89 5.00 -6.25
CA LYS A 148 4.08 6.00 -7.30
C LYS A 148 2.78 6.75 -7.57
N ARG A 149 2.90 8.02 -7.91
CA ARG A 149 1.74 8.81 -8.32
C ARG A 149 1.28 8.32 -9.68
N LEU A 150 -0.02 8.14 -9.81
CA LEU A 150 -0.59 7.76 -11.10
C LEU A 150 -0.75 9.02 -11.94
N ALA A 151 -0.49 8.87 -13.23
CA ALA A 151 -0.65 9.98 -14.14
C ALA A 151 -2.13 10.31 -14.25
N SER A 152 -2.46 11.60 -14.20
CA SER A 152 -3.83 11.99 -14.41
C SER A 152 -4.05 12.07 -15.92
N SER A 153 -5.21 11.68 -16.34
CA SER A 153 -5.53 11.65 -17.76
C SER A 153 -6.35 12.84 -18.17
#